data_7f518869f6510311279498bcc2c5927b
#
_entry.id   7f518869f6510311279498bcc2c5927b
#
_cell.length_a   1.000
_cell.length_b   1.000
_cell.length_c   1.000
_cell.angle_alpha   90.00
_cell.angle_beta   90.00
_cell.angle_gamma   90.00
#
_symmetry.space_group_name_H-M   'P 1'
#
loop_
_entity.id
_entity.type
_entity.pdbx_description
1 polymer ?
#
loop_
_entity_poly.entity_id
_entity_poly.type
_entity_poly.pdbx_seq_one_letter_code
_entity_poly.pdbx_strand_id
1 'polypeptide(L)'
;MEFLPDPDIDGNWWPHPAFEAEFWRDPPAVDLVHIHFGFEHRTPAQIAELCRALPVPLVLTVHDLDNPHLEDQTEHHERLQLLIDEASALITLTDQAAGILARDFGARDVRVVPHPRIVEEPVAVEPGDRAAVFLKSVRSNVVSDAQFYRDIAAQVPLDVYVHGGAELASIGTVVHEPMSDDELHAAVGRAGVCILPYTRGTHSGWLEMCRDLGVPVAVPDCGCYAGQADTPDAVEV
;
A
#
# COMPACT_ATOMS: atom_id res chain seq x y z
N MET A 1 -22.61 -8.44 -0.95
CA MET A 1 -22.25 -7.18 -1.65
C MET A 1 -21.98 -7.54 -3.09
N GLU A 2 -22.53 -6.78 -4.03
CA GLU A 2 -22.28 -6.98 -5.46
C GLU A 2 -21.47 -5.79 -5.96
N PHE A 3 -20.38 -6.08 -6.68
CA PHE A 3 -19.54 -5.05 -7.27
C PHE A 3 -19.88 -4.89 -8.75
N LEU A 4 -19.77 -3.67 -9.26
CA LEU A 4 -19.78 -3.46 -10.69
C LEU A 4 -18.53 -4.14 -11.31
N PRO A 5 -18.67 -4.68 -12.54
CA PRO A 5 -17.52 -5.24 -13.23
C PRO A 5 -16.49 -4.15 -13.53
N ASP A 6 -15.22 -4.52 -13.54
CA ASP A 6 -14.16 -3.63 -14.01
C ASP A 6 -14.41 -3.19 -15.46
N PRO A 7 -14.18 -1.91 -15.77
CA PRO A 7 -14.36 -1.43 -17.13
C PRO A 7 -13.27 -2.01 -18.06
N ASP A 8 -13.63 -2.30 -19.29
CA ASP A 8 -12.68 -2.54 -20.37
C ASP A 8 -12.37 -1.22 -21.07
N ILE A 9 -11.16 -0.71 -20.90
CA ILE A 9 -10.66 0.52 -21.51
C ILE A 9 -9.51 0.13 -22.43
N ASP A 10 -9.80 -0.24 -23.67
CA ASP A 10 -8.80 -0.72 -24.65
C ASP A 10 -7.90 -1.85 -24.11
N GLY A 11 -8.50 -2.82 -23.42
CA GLY A 11 -7.80 -3.93 -22.78
C GLY A 11 -7.18 -3.61 -21.42
N ASN A 12 -7.45 -2.44 -20.86
CA ASN A 12 -7.04 -2.03 -19.51
C ASN A 12 -8.29 -1.75 -18.64
N TRP A 13 -8.13 -1.86 -17.33
CA TRP A 13 -9.15 -1.49 -16.34
C TRP A 13 -8.91 -0.09 -15.75
N TRP A 14 -7.82 0.54 -16.11
CA TRP A 14 -7.29 1.79 -15.56
C TRP A 14 -6.94 2.81 -16.65
N PRO A 15 -7.18 4.12 -16.44
CA PRO A 15 -7.84 4.74 -15.28
C PRO A 15 -9.36 4.51 -15.28
N HIS A 16 -9.93 4.19 -14.09
CA HIS A 16 -11.34 3.86 -13.97
C HIS A 16 -12.23 5.07 -14.31
N PRO A 17 -13.22 4.94 -15.23
CA PRO A 17 -14.05 6.07 -15.69
C PRO A 17 -14.91 6.68 -14.58
N ALA A 18 -15.21 5.94 -13.51
CA ALA A 18 -15.95 6.47 -12.36
C ALA A 18 -15.22 7.63 -11.63
N PHE A 19 -13.95 7.90 -11.94
CA PHE A 19 -13.26 9.11 -11.48
C PHE A 19 -13.56 10.35 -12.35
N GLU A 20 -14.35 10.21 -13.42
CA GLU A 20 -14.82 11.34 -14.22
C GLU A 20 -16.21 11.77 -13.79
N ALA A 21 -16.43 13.07 -13.57
CA ALA A 21 -17.74 13.61 -13.24
C ALA A 21 -18.78 13.32 -14.34
N GLU A 22 -18.33 13.21 -15.60
CA GLU A 22 -19.17 12.86 -16.75
C GLU A 22 -19.82 11.48 -16.63
N PHE A 23 -19.11 10.50 -16.05
CA PHE A 23 -19.63 9.14 -15.83
C PHE A 23 -20.92 9.16 -14.98
N TRP A 24 -21.01 10.09 -14.04
CA TRP A 24 -22.13 10.20 -13.11
C TRP A 24 -23.33 10.97 -13.64
N ARG A 25 -23.32 11.40 -14.90
CA ARG A 25 -24.52 11.96 -15.57
C ARG A 25 -25.58 10.91 -15.86
N ASP A 26 -25.16 9.66 -16.14
CA ASP A 26 -26.04 8.50 -16.29
C ASP A 26 -25.50 7.38 -15.39
N PRO A 27 -25.69 7.50 -14.07
CA PRO A 27 -25.04 6.64 -13.11
C PRO A 27 -25.57 5.20 -13.18
N PRO A 28 -24.68 4.21 -13.01
CA PRO A 28 -25.12 2.83 -12.80
C PRO A 28 -25.95 2.74 -11.51
N ALA A 29 -26.75 1.68 -11.40
CA ALA A 29 -27.53 1.41 -10.17
C ALA A 29 -26.61 0.89 -9.08
N VAL A 30 -26.10 1.80 -8.26
CA VAL A 30 -25.23 1.51 -7.12
C VAL A 30 -25.75 2.21 -5.86
N ASP A 31 -25.50 1.63 -4.72
CA ASP A 31 -25.93 2.17 -3.41
C ASP A 31 -24.87 3.09 -2.80
N LEU A 32 -23.60 2.91 -3.13
CA LEU A 32 -22.47 3.69 -2.65
C LEU A 32 -21.29 3.61 -3.62
N VAL A 33 -20.35 4.52 -3.47
CA VAL A 33 -19.00 4.47 -4.07
C VAL A 33 -17.99 4.25 -2.96
N HIS A 34 -17.07 3.30 -3.15
CA HIS A 34 -15.97 3.07 -2.22
C HIS A 34 -14.64 3.29 -2.93
N ILE A 35 -13.91 4.31 -2.51
CA ILE A 35 -12.60 4.64 -3.05
C ILE A 35 -11.51 4.09 -2.12
N HIS A 36 -10.58 3.31 -2.67
CA HIS A 36 -9.37 2.83 -2.03
C HIS A 36 -8.13 3.50 -2.58
N PHE A 37 -8.02 3.55 -3.90
CA PHE A 37 -6.88 4.06 -4.68
C PHE A 37 -7.40 4.72 -5.95
N GLY A 38 -6.49 5.28 -6.73
CA GLY A 38 -6.82 5.61 -8.10
C GLY A 38 -7.13 7.06 -8.35
N PHE A 39 -7.20 7.87 -7.35
CA PHE A 39 -7.46 9.31 -7.49
C PHE A 39 -6.19 10.13 -7.81
N GLU A 40 -5.02 9.53 -7.75
CA GLU A 40 -3.71 10.20 -7.87
C GLU A 40 -3.48 10.79 -9.28
N HIS A 41 -4.11 10.20 -10.30
CA HIS A 41 -4.01 10.66 -11.68
C HIS A 41 -4.99 11.82 -12.00
N ARG A 42 -5.78 12.25 -11.03
CA ARG A 42 -6.70 13.40 -11.15
C ARG A 42 -6.11 14.64 -10.50
N THR A 43 -6.44 15.80 -11.06
CA THR A 43 -6.14 17.06 -10.39
C THR A 43 -7.09 17.29 -9.22
N PRO A 44 -6.73 18.13 -8.23
CA PRO A 44 -7.66 18.52 -7.16
C PRO A 44 -8.99 19.07 -7.68
N ALA A 45 -8.95 19.85 -8.78
CA ALA A 45 -10.16 20.38 -9.41
C ALA A 45 -11.07 19.27 -9.94
N GLN A 46 -10.51 18.24 -10.58
CA GLN A 46 -11.28 17.08 -11.07
C GLN A 46 -11.86 16.27 -9.92
N ILE A 47 -11.14 16.11 -8.81
CA ILE A 47 -11.68 15.46 -7.60
C ILE A 47 -12.84 16.28 -7.03
N ALA A 48 -12.72 17.59 -6.95
CA ALA A 48 -13.83 18.45 -6.51
C ALA A 48 -15.05 18.39 -7.46
N GLU A 49 -14.83 18.19 -8.75
CA GLU A 49 -15.93 17.95 -9.72
C GLU A 49 -16.57 16.59 -9.52
N LEU A 50 -15.78 15.54 -9.31
CA LEU A 50 -16.25 14.20 -8.99
C LEU A 50 -17.13 14.24 -7.73
N CYS A 51 -16.63 14.78 -6.62
CA CYS A 51 -17.37 14.87 -5.35
C CYS A 51 -18.74 15.51 -5.52
N ARG A 52 -18.82 16.60 -6.31
CA ARG A 52 -20.09 17.26 -6.61
C ARG A 52 -21.02 16.46 -7.51
N ALA A 53 -20.49 15.56 -8.33
CA ALA A 53 -21.24 14.76 -9.29
C ALA A 53 -21.77 13.44 -8.71
N LEU A 54 -21.19 12.94 -7.60
CA LEU A 54 -21.59 11.68 -6.99
C LEU A 54 -23.05 11.72 -6.53
N PRO A 55 -23.93 10.83 -7.03
CA PRO A 55 -25.35 10.80 -6.65
C PRO A 55 -25.62 9.92 -5.41
N VAL A 56 -24.58 9.25 -4.88
CA VAL A 56 -24.66 8.28 -3.78
C VAL A 56 -23.56 8.55 -2.75
N PRO A 57 -23.69 8.03 -1.52
CA PRO A 57 -22.65 8.21 -0.49
C PRO A 57 -21.28 7.72 -0.93
N LEU A 58 -20.24 8.48 -0.54
CA LEU A 58 -18.84 8.11 -0.70
C LEU A 58 -18.33 7.46 0.59
N VAL A 59 -17.70 6.29 0.46
CA VAL A 59 -16.85 5.68 1.47
C VAL A 59 -15.40 5.81 0.99
N LEU A 60 -14.51 6.25 1.87
CA LEU A 60 -13.09 6.37 1.57
C LEU A 60 -12.28 5.51 2.52
N THR A 61 -11.48 4.59 1.98
CA THR A 61 -10.40 3.94 2.73
C THR A 61 -9.08 4.64 2.42
N VAL A 62 -8.51 5.28 3.43
CA VAL A 62 -7.22 5.96 3.32
C VAL A 62 -6.10 4.95 3.60
N HIS A 63 -5.48 4.47 2.53
CA HIS A 63 -4.30 3.60 2.58
C HIS A 63 -3.02 4.42 2.68
N ASP A 64 -2.94 5.53 1.95
CA ASP A 64 -1.77 6.38 1.87
C ASP A 64 -2.10 7.81 2.33
N LEU A 65 -1.52 8.20 3.46
CA LEU A 65 -1.48 9.61 3.90
C LEU A 65 -0.50 10.39 3.04
N ASP A 66 0.67 9.79 2.81
CA ASP A 66 1.66 10.24 1.84
C ASP A 66 1.75 9.23 0.71
N ASN A 67 1.59 9.67 -0.53
CA ASN A 67 1.74 8.82 -1.69
C ASN A 67 3.21 8.38 -1.83
N PRO A 68 3.53 7.07 -1.78
CA PRO A 68 4.90 6.59 -1.81
C PRO A 68 5.63 6.90 -3.13
N HIS A 69 4.90 7.23 -4.19
CA HIS A 69 5.47 7.51 -5.52
C HIS A 69 5.79 8.98 -5.74
N LEU A 70 5.33 9.88 -4.87
CA LEU A 70 5.52 11.32 -5.01
C LEU A 70 6.53 11.85 -3.98
N GLU A 71 7.39 12.77 -4.41
CA GLU A 71 8.26 13.54 -3.51
C GLU A 71 7.51 14.75 -2.95
N ASP A 72 6.79 15.47 -3.82
CA ASP A 72 5.90 16.56 -3.41
C ASP A 72 4.49 16.01 -3.15
N GLN A 73 4.05 16.11 -1.91
CA GLN A 73 2.76 15.60 -1.45
C GLN A 73 1.61 16.64 -1.58
N THR A 74 1.92 17.87 -2.00
CA THR A 74 0.96 18.99 -1.97
C THR A 74 -0.36 18.64 -2.66
N GLU A 75 -0.30 18.23 -3.93
CA GLU A 75 -1.52 17.86 -4.65
C GLU A 75 -2.17 16.58 -4.13
N HIS A 76 -1.39 15.64 -3.60
CA HIS A 76 -1.94 14.43 -2.99
C HIS A 76 -2.77 14.79 -1.75
N HIS A 77 -2.23 15.61 -0.87
CA HIS A 77 -2.94 16.07 0.32
C HIS A 77 -4.18 16.90 -0.02
N GLU A 78 -4.14 17.74 -1.07
CA GLU A 78 -5.31 18.49 -1.54
C GLU A 78 -6.42 17.54 -2.02
N ARG A 79 -6.09 16.52 -2.82
CA ARG A 79 -7.06 15.51 -3.27
C ARG A 79 -7.64 14.73 -2.11
N LEU A 80 -6.77 14.31 -1.19
CA LEU A 80 -7.17 13.56 -0.01
C LEU A 80 -8.12 14.36 0.88
N GLN A 81 -7.83 15.66 1.11
CA GLN A 81 -8.71 16.54 1.87
C GLN A 81 -10.09 16.66 1.24
N LEU A 82 -10.17 16.85 -0.09
CA LEU A 82 -11.45 16.94 -0.80
C LEU A 82 -12.29 15.66 -0.66
N LEU A 83 -11.63 14.49 -0.75
CA LEU A 83 -12.30 13.20 -0.57
C LEU A 83 -12.73 12.98 0.88
N ILE A 84 -11.92 13.38 1.86
CA ILE A 84 -12.25 13.28 3.29
C ILE A 84 -13.46 14.16 3.63
N ASP A 85 -13.49 15.40 3.11
CA ASP A 85 -14.59 16.34 3.37
C ASP A 85 -15.93 15.85 2.80
N GLU A 86 -15.90 15.10 1.69
CA GLU A 86 -17.09 14.54 1.04
C GLU A 86 -17.50 13.17 1.59
N ALA A 87 -16.57 12.41 2.16
CA ALA A 87 -16.82 11.04 2.57
C ALA A 87 -17.88 10.95 3.68
N SER A 88 -18.90 10.10 3.45
CA SER A 88 -19.91 9.73 4.44
C SER A 88 -19.37 8.75 5.49
N ALA A 89 -18.32 8.02 5.16
CA ALA A 89 -17.58 7.14 6.06
C ALA A 89 -16.09 7.11 5.69
N LEU A 90 -15.25 7.17 6.72
CA LEU A 90 -13.79 7.12 6.59
C LEU A 90 -13.27 5.85 7.26
N ILE A 91 -12.38 5.17 6.54
CA ILE A 91 -11.69 3.97 7.01
C ILE A 91 -10.19 4.18 6.85
N THR A 92 -9.41 3.67 7.78
CA THR A 92 -7.96 3.52 7.64
C THR A 92 -7.50 2.24 8.33
N LEU A 93 -6.21 1.91 8.24
CA LEU A 93 -5.74 0.58 8.61
C LEU A 93 -5.13 0.52 10.02
N THR A 94 -4.80 1.68 10.63
CA THR A 94 -4.16 1.75 11.94
C THR A 94 -4.70 2.91 12.79
N ASP A 95 -4.64 2.77 14.11
CA ASP A 95 -4.96 3.86 15.04
C ASP A 95 -4.02 5.07 14.86
N GLN A 96 -2.76 4.82 14.50
CA GLN A 96 -1.79 5.86 14.21
C GLN A 96 -2.24 6.71 13.01
N ALA A 97 -2.65 6.07 11.90
CA ALA A 97 -3.16 6.77 10.72
C ALA A 97 -4.46 7.51 11.02
N ALA A 98 -5.38 6.93 11.82
CA ALA A 98 -6.59 7.60 12.25
C ALA A 98 -6.29 8.86 13.08
N GLY A 99 -5.29 8.81 13.97
CA GLY A 99 -4.81 9.98 14.71
C GLY A 99 -4.24 11.07 13.82
N ILE A 100 -3.51 10.73 12.76
CA ILE A 100 -2.99 11.68 11.77
C ILE A 100 -4.14 12.31 10.98
N LEU A 101 -5.07 11.51 10.49
CA LEU A 101 -6.27 11.98 9.79
C LEU A 101 -7.06 12.99 10.62
N ALA A 102 -7.26 12.71 11.90
CA ALA A 102 -7.96 13.62 12.80
C ALA A 102 -7.19 14.93 13.05
N ARG A 103 -5.87 14.85 13.23
CA ARG A 103 -5.03 16.00 13.57
C ARG A 103 -4.77 16.90 12.36
N ASP A 104 -4.41 16.31 11.21
CA ASP A 104 -3.85 17.04 10.07
C ASP A 104 -4.91 17.32 8.98
N PHE A 105 -5.95 16.49 8.89
CA PHE A 105 -7.05 16.62 7.92
C PHE A 105 -8.39 16.96 8.58
N GLY A 106 -8.45 17.06 9.91
CA GLY A 106 -9.69 17.37 10.63
C GLY A 106 -10.77 16.28 10.52
N ALA A 107 -10.39 15.06 10.11
CA ALA A 107 -11.29 13.94 9.94
C ALA A 107 -11.95 13.54 11.28
N ARG A 108 -13.22 13.12 11.21
CA ARG A 108 -14.00 12.67 12.37
C ARG A 108 -14.53 11.27 12.12
N ASP A 109 -14.75 10.54 13.22
CA ASP A 109 -15.36 9.21 13.19
C ASP A 109 -14.67 8.24 12.23
N VAL A 110 -13.32 8.30 12.18
CA VAL A 110 -12.51 7.40 11.35
C VAL A 110 -12.56 5.99 11.93
N ARG A 111 -12.96 5.03 11.12
CA ARG A 111 -12.95 3.61 11.50
C ARG A 111 -11.59 3.01 11.20
N VAL A 112 -11.03 2.29 12.16
CA VAL A 112 -9.82 1.50 11.95
C VAL A 112 -10.24 0.08 11.60
N VAL A 113 -9.86 -0.35 10.39
CA VAL A 113 -10.04 -1.73 9.91
C VAL A 113 -8.65 -2.21 9.49
N PRO A 114 -8.06 -3.15 10.22
CA PRO A 114 -6.73 -3.67 9.89
C PRO A 114 -6.64 -4.17 8.45
N HIS A 115 -5.41 -4.20 7.92
CA HIS A 115 -5.18 -4.75 6.60
C HIS A 115 -5.65 -6.21 6.53
N PRO A 116 -6.41 -6.60 5.52
CA PRO A 116 -6.81 -8.00 5.36
C PRO A 116 -5.59 -8.87 5.07
N ARG A 117 -5.72 -10.16 5.35
CA ARG A 117 -4.70 -11.14 4.99
C ARG A 117 -4.39 -11.09 3.50
N ILE A 118 -3.12 -11.26 3.17
CA ILE A 118 -2.62 -11.39 1.79
C ILE A 118 -2.40 -12.86 1.44
N VAL A 119 -1.95 -13.64 2.42
CA VAL A 119 -1.69 -15.07 2.24
C VAL A 119 -2.68 -15.86 3.10
N GLU A 120 -3.65 -16.49 2.45
CA GLU A 120 -4.66 -17.29 3.15
C GLU A 120 -4.07 -18.63 3.61
N GLU A 121 -3.31 -19.31 2.74
CA GLU A 121 -2.70 -20.60 2.99
C GLU A 121 -1.16 -20.51 2.88
N PRO A 122 -0.45 -20.26 4.00
CA PRO A 122 1.01 -20.19 3.98
C PRO A 122 1.66 -21.48 3.51
N VAL A 123 2.64 -21.36 2.62
CA VAL A 123 3.51 -22.49 2.24
C VAL A 123 4.39 -22.84 3.44
N ALA A 124 4.33 -24.08 3.89
CA ALA A 124 5.18 -24.55 4.97
C ALA A 124 6.65 -24.60 4.55
N VAL A 125 7.48 -23.77 5.16
CA VAL A 125 8.93 -23.72 4.96
C VAL A 125 9.65 -23.67 6.30
N GLU A 126 10.87 -24.19 6.34
CA GLU A 126 11.72 -24.04 7.53
C GLU A 126 12.29 -22.62 7.57
N PRO A 127 12.06 -21.85 8.66
CA PRO A 127 12.65 -20.53 8.83
C PRO A 127 14.17 -20.59 8.82
N GLY A 128 14.79 -19.63 8.13
CA GLY A 128 16.24 -19.45 8.14
C GLY A 128 16.67 -18.41 9.20
N ASP A 129 17.96 -18.11 9.20
CA ASP A 129 18.61 -17.16 10.12
C ASP A 129 19.09 -15.88 9.43
N ARG A 130 18.83 -15.73 8.13
CA ARG A 130 19.27 -14.59 7.31
C ARG A 130 18.20 -13.52 7.26
N ALA A 131 18.63 -12.26 7.32
CA ALA A 131 17.77 -11.15 6.98
C ALA A 131 17.52 -11.12 5.46
N ALA A 132 16.34 -10.66 5.05
CA ALA A 132 16.00 -10.55 3.63
C ALA A 132 15.37 -9.18 3.31
N VAL A 133 15.71 -8.68 2.13
CA VAL A 133 15.05 -7.53 1.49
C VAL A 133 14.58 -7.96 0.10
N PHE A 134 13.38 -7.57 -0.28
CA PHE A 134 12.80 -7.88 -1.59
C PHE A 134 12.55 -6.59 -2.37
N LEU A 135 13.23 -6.41 -3.49
CA LEU A 135 13.15 -5.22 -4.33
C LEU A 135 12.71 -5.59 -5.75
N LYS A 136 11.46 -5.26 -6.07
CA LYS A 136 10.97 -5.40 -7.45
C LYS A 136 11.58 -4.33 -8.37
N SER A 137 11.77 -3.12 -7.84
CA SER A 137 12.38 -1.97 -8.53
C SER A 137 12.84 -0.96 -7.48
N VAL A 138 13.76 -0.09 -7.84
CA VAL A 138 14.12 1.07 -7.01
C VAL A 138 13.06 2.14 -7.22
N ARG A 139 12.01 2.10 -6.40
CA ARG A 139 11.00 3.17 -6.35
C ARG A 139 11.54 4.34 -5.55
N SER A 140 10.97 5.52 -5.76
CA SER A 140 11.41 6.75 -5.07
C SER A 140 11.28 6.70 -3.53
N ASN A 141 10.47 5.79 -3.00
CA ASN A 141 10.32 5.58 -1.56
C ASN A 141 11.20 4.46 -0.99
N VAL A 142 12.08 3.86 -1.80
CA VAL A 142 13.00 2.80 -1.37
C VAL A 142 14.40 3.36 -1.27
N VAL A 143 15.14 2.96 -0.24
CA VAL A 143 16.56 3.33 -0.11
C VAL A 143 17.34 2.74 -1.29
N SER A 144 17.87 3.62 -2.14
CA SER A 144 18.63 3.26 -3.34
C SER A 144 20.16 3.23 -3.11
N ASP A 145 20.64 3.74 -1.96
CA ASP A 145 22.06 3.75 -1.63
C ASP A 145 22.55 2.33 -1.29
N ALA A 146 23.41 1.78 -2.11
CA ALA A 146 24.03 0.47 -1.88
C ALA A 146 24.83 0.39 -0.57
N GLN A 147 25.27 1.53 -0.01
CA GLN A 147 25.97 1.54 1.27
C GLN A 147 25.05 1.12 2.42
N PHE A 148 23.78 1.53 2.40
CA PHE A 148 22.78 1.11 3.38
C PHE A 148 22.72 -0.42 3.51
N TYR A 149 22.66 -1.13 2.38
CA TYR A 149 22.58 -2.60 2.39
C TYR A 149 23.90 -3.24 2.81
N ARG A 150 25.05 -2.66 2.46
CA ARG A 150 26.36 -3.12 2.95
C ARG A 150 26.54 -2.95 4.44
N ASP A 151 26.04 -1.84 5.01
CA ASP A 151 26.11 -1.57 6.44
C ASP A 151 25.28 -2.57 7.24
N ILE A 152 24.11 -2.97 6.74
CA ILE A 152 23.30 -4.04 7.32
C ILE A 152 24.02 -5.38 7.19
N ALA A 153 24.53 -5.70 5.99
CA ALA A 153 25.23 -6.96 5.73
C ALA A 153 26.53 -7.13 6.55
N ALA A 154 27.10 -6.03 7.02
CA ALA A 154 28.24 -6.07 7.93
C ALA A 154 27.86 -6.48 9.38
N GLN A 155 26.59 -6.40 9.73
CA GLN A 155 26.07 -6.69 11.07
C GLN A 155 25.35 -8.04 11.12
N VAL A 156 24.59 -8.38 10.07
CA VAL A 156 23.81 -9.62 9.97
C VAL A 156 23.93 -10.21 8.58
N PRO A 157 23.86 -11.55 8.44
CA PRO A 157 23.76 -12.16 7.11
C PRO A 157 22.53 -11.63 6.38
N LEU A 158 22.72 -11.04 5.19
CA LEU A 158 21.64 -10.38 4.43
C LEU A 158 21.57 -10.95 3.00
N ASP A 159 20.36 -11.23 2.57
CA ASP A 159 20.00 -11.52 1.19
C ASP A 159 19.14 -10.38 0.64
N VAL A 160 19.58 -9.77 -0.46
CA VAL A 160 18.83 -8.74 -1.16
C VAL A 160 18.35 -9.32 -2.48
N TYR A 161 17.08 -9.66 -2.53
CA TYR A 161 16.41 -10.21 -3.70
C TYR A 161 16.06 -9.08 -4.67
N VAL A 162 16.51 -9.19 -5.89
CA VAL A 162 16.29 -8.20 -6.95
C VAL A 162 15.87 -8.88 -8.24
N HIS A 163 14.99 -8.24 -9.01
CA HIS A 163 14.76 -8.65 -10.39
C HIS A 163 16.00 -8.35 -11.24
N GLY A 164 16.26 -9.18 -12.23
CA GLY A 164 17.35 -8.97 -13.18
C GLY A 164 17.26 -7.60 -13.85
N GLY A 165 18.31 -6.80 -13.69
CA GLY A 165 18.41 -5.45 -14.26
C GLY A 165 19.65 -4.73 -13.76
N ALA A 166 20.25 -3.89 -14.60
CA ALA A 166 21.50 -3.18 -14.26
C ALA A 166 21.33 -2.21 -13.07
N GLU A 167 20.14 -1.65 -12.89
CA GLU A 167 19.83 -0.66 -11.84
C GLU A 167 19.97 -1.23 -10.43
N LEU A 168 19.60 -2.50 -10.23
CA LEU A 168 19.65 -3.18 -8.94
C LEU A 168 20.90 -4.04 -8.75
N ALA A 169 21.75 -4.20 -9.79
CA ALA A 169 22.90 -5.09 -9.76
C ALA A 169 23.95 -4.73 -8.69
N SER A 170 24.00 -3.45 -8.27
CA SER A 170 24.95 -2.97 -7.26
C SER A 170 24.53 -3.26 -5.82
N ILE A 171 23.26 -3.59 -5.60
CA ILE A 171 22.67 -3.83 -4.27
C ILE A 171 22.14 -5.26 -4.12
N GLY A 172 21.77 -5.93 -5.21
CA GLY A 172 21.25 -7.28 -5.20
C GLY A 172 22.31 -8.33 -4.87
N THR A 173 22.01 -9.25 -3.96
CA THR A 173 22.81 -10.45 -3.69
C THR A 173 22.17 -11.71 -4.29
N VAL A 174 20.85 -11.68 -4.50
CA VAL A 174 20.09 -12.74 -5.15
C VAL A 174 19.33 -12.14 -6.34
N VAL A 175 19.80 -12.43 -7.54
CA VAL A 175 19.14 -12.01 -8.79
C VAL A 175 18.20 -13.12 -9.24
N HIS A 176 16.96 -12.76 -9.53
CA HIS A 176 15.93 -13.74 -9.93
C HIS A 176 15.04 -13.20 -11.05
N GLU A 177 14.44 -14.11 -11.81
CA GLU A 177 13.30 -13.82 -12.68
C GLU A 177 12.02 -13.60 -11.85
N PRO A 178 10.95 -13.07 -12.43
CA PRO A 178 9.67 -12.94 -11.71
C PRO A 178 9.25 -14.26 -11.07
N MET A 179 9.05 -14.24 -9.76
CA MET A 179 8.58 -15.37 -8.98
C MET A 179 7.07 -15.52 -9.13
N SER A 180 6.57 -16.75 -9.10
CA SER A 180 5.17 -17.02 -8.78
C SER A 180 4.88 -16.68 -7.32
N ASP A 181 3.61 -16.58 -6.95
CA ASP A 181 3.21 -16.27 -5.57
C ASP A 181 3.76 -17.33 -4.59
N ASP A 182 3.67 -18.62 -4.93
CA ASP A 182 4.19 -19.69 -4.09
C ASP A 182 5.72 -19.61 -3.91
N GLU A 183 6.46 -19.27 -4.97
CA GLU A 183 7.92 -19.09 -4.90
C GLU A 183 8.28 -17.89 -4.03
N LEU A 184 7.53 -16.79 -4.18
CA LEU A 184 7.71 -15.59 -3.38
C LEU A 184 7.40 -15.86 -1.90
N HIS A 185 6.25 -16.47 -1.61
CA HIS A 185 5.85 -16.83 -0.25
C HIS A 185 6.86 -17.77 0.40
N ALA A 186 7.37 -18.75 -0.35
CA ALA A 186 8.41 -19.64 0.14
C ALA A 186 9.74 -18.91 0.39
N ALA A 187 10.13 -17.94 -0.47
CA ALA A 187 11.34 -17.17 -0.29
C ALA A 187 11.24 -16.25 0.94
N VAL A 188 10.10 -15.56 1.10
CA VAL A 188 9.81 -14.71 2.28
C VAL A 188 9.78 -15.57 3.54
N GLY A 189 9.07 -16.69 3.54
CA GLY A 189 8.93 -17.58 4.70
C GLY A 189 10.25 -18.18 5.20
N ARG A 190 11.29 -18.23 4.35
CA ARG A 190 12.64 -18.66 4.76
C ARG A 190 13.47 -17.55 5.40
N ALA A 191 13.02 -16.30 5.37
CA ALA A 191 13.75 -15.22 6.01
C ALA A 191 13.64 -15.32 7.53
N GLY A 192 14.76 -15.10 8.25
CA GLY A 192 14.73 -14.93 9.70
C GLY A 192 14.11 -13.60 10.11
N VAL A 193 14.23 -12.59 9.25
CA VAL A 193 13.57 -11.27 9.35
C VAL A 193 13.51 -10.64 7.96
N CYS A 194 12.37 -10.04 7.60
CA CYS A 194 12.28 -9.17 6.43
C CYS A 194 12.55 -7.72 6.83
N ILE A 195 13.27 -6.98 5.99
CA ILE A 195 13.55 -5.57 6.18
C ILE A 195 12.82 -4.77 5.12
N LEU A 196 12.03 -3.78 5.52
CA LEU A 196 11.37 -2.83 4.62
C LEU A 196 12.21 -1.56 4.50
N PRO A 197 12.95 -1.35 3.40
CA PRO A 197 13.88 -0.24 3.27
C PRO A 197 13.17 1.03 2.75
N TYR A 198 12.05 1.40 3.35
CA TYR A 198 11.26 2.55 2.91
C TYR A 198 11.73 3.84 3.57
N THR A 199 11.63 4.93 2.82
CA THR A 199 11.94 6.30 3.27
C THR A 199 10.68 7.12 3.51
N ARG A 200 9.52 6.67 2.98
CA ARG A 200 8.20 7.27 3.15
C ARG A 200 7.10 6.29 2.75
N GLY A 201 5.88 6.63 3.06
CA GLY A 201 4.65 5.87 2.82
C GLY A 201 3.85 5.75 4.11
N THR A 202 2.73 5.05 4.08
CA THR A 202 1.84 4.94 5.25
C THR A 202 1.73 3.50 5.73
N HIS A 203 1.27 2.60 4.89
CA HIS A 203 1.10 1.17 5.18
C HIS A 203 1.79 0.30 4.11
N SER A 204 1.93 -0.99 4.37
CA SER A 204 2.61 -1.90 3.45
C SER A 204 1.93 -3.28 3.42
N GLY A 205 1.53 -3.71 2.22
CA GLY A 205 1.10 -5.08 1.99
C GLY A 205 2.25 -6.10 2.20
N TRP A 206 3.51 -5.69 2.02
CA TRP A 206 4.65 -6.54 2.34
C TRP A 206 4.72 -6.88 3.83
N LEU A 207 4.39 -5.93 4.69
CA LEU A 207 4.34 -6.16 6.13
C LEU A 207 3.26 -7.22 6.45
N GLU A 208 2.07 -7.09 5.88
CA GLU A 208 0.99 -8.06 6.09
C GLU A 208 1.35 -9.44 5.54
N MET A 209 1.93 -9.51 4.34
CA MET A 209 2.39 -10.78 3.79
C MET A 209 3.42 -11.47 4.71
N CYS A 210 4.37 -10.71 5.26
CA CYS A 210 5.33 -11.28 6.22
C CYS A 210 4.63 -11.79 7.48
N ARG A 211 3.64 -11.05 8.00
CA ARG A 211 2.85 -11.47 9.16
C ARG A 211 2.09 -12.77 8.88
N ASP A 212 1.40 -12.84 7.75
CA ASP A 212 0.67 -14.04 7.33
C ASP A 212 1.57 -15.27 7.22
N LEU A 213 2.82 -15.05 6.81
CA LEU A 213 3.86 -16.07 6.70
C LEU A 213 4.61 -16.35 8.03
N GLY A 214 4.29 -15.60 9.10
CA GLY A 214 4.94 -15.75 10.40
C GLY A 214 6.38 -15.23 10.46
N VAL A 215 6.77 -14.31 9.56
CA VAL A 215 8.11 -13.77 9.44
C VAL A 215 8.21 -12.41 10.17
N PRO A 216 9.15 -12.24 11.10
CA PRO A 216 9.42 -10.94 11.71
C PRO A 216 9.76 -9.87 10.66
N VAL A 217 9.35 -8.63 10.92
CA VAL A 217 9.60 -7.50 10.00
C VAL A 217 10.33 -6.38 10.72
N ALA A 218 11.45 -5.93 10.16
CA ALA A 218 12.10 -4.69 10.52
C ALA A 218 11.50 -3.56 9.70
N VAL A 219 10.80 -2.65 10.36
CA VAL A 219 10.10 -1.53 9.74
C VAL A 219 10.90 -0.23 9.89
N PRO A 220 10.78 0.72 8.94
CA PRO A 220 11.41 2.02 9.05
C PRO A 220 10.73 2.90 10.09
N ASP A 221 11.48 3.89 10.61
CA ASP A 221 10.97 4.92 11.52
C ASP A 221 10.29 6.06 10.73
N CYS A 222 9.31 5.70 9.90
CA CYS A 222 8.47 6.65 9.17
C CYS A 222 7.09 6.03 8.91
N GLY A 223 6.13 6.84 8.47
CA GLY A 223 4.78 6.38 8.17
C GLY A 223 4.06 5.77 9.38
N CYS A 224 3.20 4.80 9.12
CA CYS A 224 2.44 4.07 10.15
C CYS A 224 2.86 2.59 10.24
N TYR A 225 4.04 2.23 9.74
CA TYR A 225 4.49 0.84 9.66
C TYR A 225 4.62 0.18 11.04
N ALA A 226 5.14 0.91 12.05
CA ALA A 226 5.22 0.39 13.42
C ALA A 226 3.82 0.13 13.98
N GLY A 227 2.89 1.08 13.81
CA GLY A 227 1.50 0.90 14.22
C GLY A 227 0.79 -0.23 13.48
N GLN A 228 1.11 -0.45 12.22
CA GLN A 228 0.60 -1.57 11.43
C GLN A 228 1.17 -2.91 11.96
N ALA A 229 2.46 -2.97 12.30
CA ALA A 229 3.08 -4.16 12.87
C ALA A 229 2.45 -4.58 14.20
N ASP A 230 2.01 -3.62 15.01
CA ASP A 230 1.41 -3.85 16.33
C ASP A 230 -0.11 -4.08 16.29
N THR A 231 -0.76 -3.83 15.16
CA THR A 231 -2.22 -4.02 15.02
C THR A 231 -2.53 -5.52 15.00
N PRO A 232 -3.50 -6.00 15.80
CA PRO A 232 -3.92 -7.40 15.76
C PRO A 232 -4.50 -7.76 14.39
N ASP A 233 -4.41 -9.04 14.02
CA ASP A 233 -4.97 -9.54 12.76
C ASP A 233 -6.45 -9.14 12.63
N ALA A 234 -6.85 -8.83 11.39
CA ALA A 234 -8.26 -8.57 11.10
C ALA A 234 -9.09 -9.79 11.49
N VAL A 235 -10.09 -9.56 12.33
CA VAL A 235 -11.06 -10.60 12.64
C VAL A 235 -11.91 -10.82 11.39
N GLU A 236 -11.99 -12.04 10.91
CA GLU A 236 -12.96 -12.41 9.87
C GLU A 236 -14.36 -12.01 10.31
N VAL A 237 -15.02 -11.18 9.52
CA VAL A 237 -16.38 -10.72 9.73
C VAL A 237 -17.31 -11.40 8.74
#